data_db5a598428dbaaa43775a032d12d60ea
#
_entry.id   db5a598428dbaaa43775a032d12d60ea
#
_cell.length_a   1.000
_cell.length_b   1.000
_cell.length_c   1.000
_cell.angle_alpha   90.00
_cell.angle_beta   90.00
_cell.angle_gamma   90.00
#
_symmetry.space_group_name_H-M   'P 1'
#
loop_
_entity.id
_entity.type
_entity.pdbx_description
1 polymer ?
#
loop_
_entity_poly.entity_id
_entity_poly.type
_entity_poly.pdbx_seq_one_letter_code
_entity_poly.pdbx_strand_id
1 'polypeptide(L)'
;MIRTVSIKENRDFSYLYRRGTFISSDCLILYFRKNRFQFNRLGITVSKKVRKAVVRNKVRRRIKEYYHKIEARLPASYDFVIVARNSAKDADFKKISSALSYLLRKAGLLN
;
A
#
# COMPACT_ATOMS: atom_id res chain seq x y z
N MET A 1 6.18 -1.11 20.15
CA MET A 1 5.07 -1.18 19.20
C MET A 1 5.45 -0.49 17.90
N ILE A 2 5.25 -1.17 16.80
CA ILE A 2 5.52 -0.58 15.49
C ILE A 2 4.38 0.37 15.15
N ARG A 3 4.73 1.60 14.81
CA ARG A 3 3.74 2.60 14.42
C ARG A 3 3.96 2.97 12.96
N THR A 4 2.88 3.15 12.24
CA THR A 4 2.91 3.61 10.86
C THR A 4 2.38 5.02 10.77
N VAL A 5 3.09 5.85 10.01
CA VAL A 5 2.73 7.24 9.77
C VAL A 5 2.35 7.39 8.29
N SER A 6 1.38 8.23 8.00
CA SER A 6 0.94 8.45 6.62
C SER A 6 1.96 9.28 5.83
N ILE A 7 2.20 8.88 4.58
CA ILE A 7 2.94 9.70 3.63
C ILE A 7 1.95 10.70 3.04
N LYS A 8 2.29 11.99 3.07
CA LYS A 8 1.39 13.06 2.62
C LYS A 8 1.95 13.91 1.51
N GLU A 9 3.28 14.00 1.38
CA GLU A 9 3.91 14.90 0.43
C GLU A 9 4.19 14.23 -0.90
N ASN A 10 3.93 14.97 -1.98
CA ASN A 10 4.14 14.47 -3.34
C ASN A 10 5.60 14.07 -3.59
N ARG A 11 6.56 14.77 -3.00
CA ARG A 11 7.97 14.43 -3.19
C ARG A 11 8.30 13.04 -2.63
N ASP A 12 7.65 12.64 -1.54
CA ASP A 12 7.88 11.32 -0.95
C ASP A 12 7.31 10.22 -1.83
N PHE A 13 6.11 10.44 -2.40
CA PHE A 13 5.54 9.51 -3.37
C PHE A 13 6.44 9.40 -4.60
N SER A 14 6.87 10.54 -5.15
CA SER A 14 7.73 10.56 -6.33
C SER A 14 9.05 9.86 -6.09
N TYR A 15 9.63 10.07 -4.92
CA TYR A 15 10.89 9.42 -4.56
C TYR A 15 10.74 7.89 -4.58
N LEU A 16 9.65 7.41 -3.99
CA LEU A 16 9.40 5.98 -3.94
C LEU A 16 9.14 5.39 -5.33
N TYR A 17 8.44 6.12 -6.19
CA TYR A 17 8.21 5.68 -7.56
C TYR A 17 9.52 5.55 -8.36
N ARG A 18 10.49 6.42 -8.09
CA ARG A 18 11.77 6.40 -8.82
C ARG A 18 12.79 5.45 -8.21
N ARG A 19 12.81 5.35 -6.87
CA ARG A 19 13.89 4.66 -6.15
C ARG A 19 13.44 3.40 -5.44
N GLY A 20 12.15 3.21 -5.25
CA GLY A 20 11.63 2.05 -4.56
C GLY A 20 11.64 0.81 -5.45
N THR A 21 11.59 -0.33 -4.81
CA THR A 21 11.31 -1.60 -5.48
C THR A 21 9.80 -1.73 -5.62
N PHE A 22 9.32 -2.31 -6.71
CA PHE A 22 7.88 -2.50 -6.86
C PHE A 22 7.54 -3.91 -7.33
N ILE A 23 6.36 -4.35 -6.91
CA ILE A 23 5.77 -5.62 -7.32
C ILE A 23 4.30 -5.34 -7.60
N SER A 24 3.77 -5.90 -8.66
CA SER A 24 2.38 -5.64 -9.05
C SER A 24 1.54 -6.90 -9.08
N SER A 25 0.25 -6.71 -8.87
CA SER A 25 -0.79 -7.71 -9.10
C SER A 25 -1.80 -7.12 -10.07
N ASP A 26 -2.92 -7.83 -10.29
CA ASP A 26 -3.95 -7.33 -11.21
C ASP A 26 -4.60 -6.03 -10.72
N CYS A 27 -4.79 -5.84 -9.42
CA CYS A 27 -5.48 -4.66 -8.90
C CYS A 27 -4.62 -3.73 -8.05
N LEU A 28 -3.44 -4.15 -7.61
CA LEU A 28 -2.59 -3.34 -6.75
C LEU A 28 -1.14 -3.35 -7.22
N ILE A 29 -0.43 -2.26 -6.93
CA ILE A 29 1.03 -2.19 -7.08
C ILE A 29 1.57 -1.78 -5.72
N LEU A 30 2.57 -2.50 -5.23
CA LEU A 30 3.26 -2.17 -3.99
C LEU A 30 4.64 -1.63 -4.31
N TYR A 31 4.91 -0.39 -3.88
CA TYR A 31 6.26 0.18 -3.87
C TYR A 31 6.76 0.14 -2.45
N PHE A 32 8.01 -0.21 -2.26
CA PHE A 32 8.61 -0.23 -0.92
C PHE A 32 10.09 0.08 -0.98
N ARG A 33 10.59 0.63 0.11
CA ARG A 33 11.99 0.94 0.27
C ARG A 33 12.30 1.12 1.75
N LYS A 34 13.46 0.68 2.17
CA LYS A 34 13.90 0.90 3.54
C LYS A 34 14.10 2.40 3.78
N ASN A 35 13.65 2.89 4.93
CA ASN A 35 13.81 4.29 5.32
C ASN A 35 14.79 4.43 6.48
N ARG A 36 15.00 5.67 6.94
CA ARG A 36 15.91 5.98 8.05
C ARG A 36 15.21 6.17 9.37
N PHE A 37 13.90 5.99 9.40
CA PHE A 37 13.12 6.14 10.62
C PHE A 37 13.01 4.83 11.37
N GLN A 38 12.53 4.90 12.61
CA GLN A 38 12.27 3.68 13.39
C GLN A 38 10.84 3.21 13.24
N PHE A 39 10.11 3.79 12.31
CA PHE A 39 8.71 3.47 12.05
C PHE A 39 8.49 3.33 10.56
N ASN A 40 7.37 2.72 10.21
CA ASN A 40 6.96 2.59 8.81
C ASN A 40 6.16 3.81 8.38
N ARG A 41 6.20 4.11 7.09
CA ARG A 41 5.33 5.14 6.50
C ARG A 41 4.50 4.48 5.40
N LEU A 42 3.25 4.88 5.30
CA LEU A 42 2.30 4.30 4.34
C LEU A 42 1.61 5.39 3.55
N GLY A 43 1.67 5.28 2.22
CA GLY A 43 0.90 6.10 1.31
C GLY A 43 -0.01 5.22 0.48
N ILE A 44 -1.21 5.69 0.19
CA ILE A 44 -2.16 4.97 -0.64
C ILE A 44 -2.66 5.92 -1.71
N THR A 45 -2.53 5.51 -2.97
CA THR A 45 -3.09 6.26 -4.09
C THR A 45 -4.05 5.37 -4.84
N VAL A 46 -5.10 5.98 -5.40
CA VAL A 46 -6.07 5.26 -6.22
C VAL A 46 -6.05 5.89 -7.61
N SER A 47 -6.03 5.06 -8.63
CA SER A 47 -6.03 5.51 -10.02
C SER A 47 -7.14 6.52 -10.28
N LYS A 48 -6.80 7.59 -11.02
CA LYS A 48 -7.78 8.59 -11.45
C LYS A 48 -8.86 8.02 -12.36
N LYS A 49 -8.63 6.85 -12.94
CA LYS A 49 -9.63 6.15 -13.72
C LYS A 49 -10.81 5.69 -12.87
N VAL A 50 -10.61 5.54 -11.57
CA VAL A 50 -11.72 5.35 -10.63
C VAL A 50 -12.32 6.72 -10.36
N ARG A 51 -13.37 7.06 -11.07
CA ARG A 51 -13.87 8.44 -11.12
C ARG A 51 -14.63 8.89 -9.87
N LYS A 52 -15.38 7.99 -9.26
CA LYS A 52 -16.24 8.36 -8.13
C LYS A 52 -15.43 8.41 -6.84
N ALA A 53 -15.51 9.54 -6.14
CA ALA A 53 -14.82 9.73 -4.87
C ALA A 53 -15.24 8.70 -3.83
N VAL A 54 -16.52 8.35 -3.80
CA VAL A 54 -17.05 7.32 -2.89
C VAL A 54 -16.35 5.98 -3.11
N VAL A 55 -16.15 5.61 -4.37
CA VAL A 55 -15.49 4.34 -4.72
C VAL A 55 -14.02 4.40 -4.34
N ARG A 56 -13.33 5.51 -4.64
CA ARG A 56 -11.92 5.67 -4.24
C ARG A 56 -11.75 5.56 -2.73
N ASN A 57 -12.65 6.16 -1.97
CA ASN A 57 -12.60 6.11 -0.52
C ASN A 57 -12.83 4.70 0.02
N LYS A 58 -13.72 3.93 -0.60
CA LYS A 58 -13.93 2.53 -0.23
C LYS A 58 -12.66 1.71 -0.46
N VAL A 59 -12.00 1.89 -1.59
CA VAL A 59 -10.76 1.18 -1.91
C VAL A 59 -9.69 1.51 -0.88
N ARG A 60 -9.49 2.80 -0.59
CA ARG A 60 -8.53 3.21 0.44
C ARG A 60 -8.81 2.59 1.79
N ARG A 61 -10.07 2.59 2.19
CA ARG A 61 -10.46 2.03 3.49
C ARG A 61 -10.18 0.54 3.58
N ARG A 62 -10.45 -0.21 2.52
CA ARG A 62 -10.18 -1.65 2.47
C ARG A 62 -8.69 -1.94 2.59
N ILE A 63 -7.86 -1.17 1.90
CA ILE A 63 -6.41 -1.31 1.96
C ILE A 63 -5.91 -1.01 3.38
N LYS A 64 -6.35 0.09 3.97
CA LYS A 64 -5.98 0.46 5.33
C LYS A 64 -6.40 -0.59 6.35
N GLU A 65 -7.60 -1.11 6.21
CA GLU A 65 -8.13 -2.10 7.14
C GLU A 65 -7.28 -3.35 7.13
N TYR A 66 -6.91 -3.84 5.96
CA TYR A 66 -6.03 -5.00 5.88
C TYR A 66 -4.65 -4.69 6.44
N TYR A 67 -4.09 -3.53 6.06
CA TYR A 67 -2.77 -3.13 6.55
C TYR A 67 -2.73 -3.11 8.07
N HIS A 68 -3.73 -2.54 8.71
CA HIS A 68 -3.78 -2.49 10.18
C HIS A 68 -3.83 -3.88 10.81
N LYS A 69 -4.47 -4.82 10.15
CA LYS A 69 -4.52 -6.20 10.66
C LYS A 69 -3.18 -6.89 10.68
N ILE A 70 -2.28 -6.55 9.75
CA ILE A 70 -1.00 -7.24 9.62
C ILE A 70 0.18 -6.36 9.97
N GLU A 71 -0.07 -5.12 10.38
CA GLU A 71 0.98 -4.13 10.63
C GLU A 71 2.05 -4.63 11.60
N ALA A 72 1.65 -5.27 12.68
CA ALA A 72 2.58 -5.76 13.70
C ALA A 72 3.51 -6.86 13.19
N ARG A 73 3.15 -7.48 12.07
CA ARG A 73 3.95 -8.56 11.46
C ARG A 73 4.93 -8.06 10.42
N LEU A 74 4.87 -6.77 10.09
CA LEU A 74 5.78 -6.18 9.11
C LEU A 74 7.06 -5.72 9.78
N PRO A 75 8.20 -5.77 9.07
CA PRO A 75 9.43 -5.20 9.60
C PRO A 75 9.30 -3.67 9.72
N ALA A 76 10.05 -3.09 10.64
CA ALA A 76 10.08 -1.65 10.82
C ALA A 76 11.02 -0.99 9.82
N SER A 77 10.92 0.32 9.70
CA SER A 77 11.81 1.17 8.91
C SER A 77 11.63 0.99 7.40
N TYR A 78 10.38 0.89 6.98
CA TYR A 78 10.05 0.84 5.55
C TYR A 78 9.07 1.93 5.17
N ASP A 79 9.23 2.43 3.95
CA ASP A 79 8.22 3.22 3.28
C ASP A 79 7.43 2.30 2.35
N PHE A 80 6.13 2.38 2.42
CA PHE A 80 5.23 1.64 1.53
C PHE A 80 4.33 2.61 0.80
N VAL A 81 4.19 2.43 -0.51
CA VAL A 81 3.13 3.09 -1.28
C VAL A 81 2.35 2.01 -2.00
N ILE A 82 1.05 1.99 -1.77
CA ILE A 82 0.16 1.05 -2.40
C ILE A 82 -0.67 1.83 -3.43
N VAL A 83 -0.54 1.44 -4.68
CA VAL A 83 -1.29 2.05 -5.78
C VAL A 83 -2.41 1.11 -6.16
N ALA A 84 -3.65 1.59 -6.04
CA ALA A 84 -4.82 0.82 -6.46
C ALA A 84 -5.10 1.14 -7.92
N ARG A 85 -5.12 0.10 -8.74
CA ARG A 85 -5.41 0.20 -10.16
C ARG A 85 -6.91 0.29 -10.38
N ASN A 86 -7.32 0.61 -11.61
CA ASN A 86 -8.74 0.74 -11.92
C ASN A 86 -9.55 -0.52 -11.56
N SER A 87 -8.97 -1.69 -11.73
CA SER A 87 -9.65 -2.94 -11.40
C SER A 87 -9.96 -3.12 -9.91
N ALA A 88 -9.31 -2.34 -9.04
CA ALA A 88 -9.59 -2.40 -7.61
C ALA A 88 -10.98 -1.86 -7.24
N LYS A 89 -11.59 -1.09 -8.14
CA LYS A 89 -12.92 -0.51 -7.89
C LYS A 89 -14.00 -1.58 -7.62
N ASP A 90 -13.85 -2.75 -8.22
CA ASP A 90 -14.80 -3.84 -8.09
C ASP A 90 -14.33 -4.91 -7.11
N ALA A 91 -13.17 -4.72 -6.49
CA ALA A 91 -12.59 -5.70 -5.58
C ALA A 91 -13.14 -5.51 -4.17
N ASP A 92 -13.68 -6.57 -3.60
CA ASP A 92 -14.13 -6.55 -2.22
C ASP A 92 -12.93 -6.61 -1.26
N PHE A 93 -13.20 -6.56 0.04
CA PHE A 93 -12.14 -6.61 1.04
C PHE A 93 -11.29 -7.88 0.93
N LYS A 94 -11.93 -9.00 0.68
CA LYS A 94 -11.22 -10.28 0.58
C LYS A 94 -10.24 -10.27 -0.59
N LYS A 95 -10.66 -9.77 -1.75
CA LYS A 95 -9.79 -9.71 -2.92
C LYS A 95 -8.63 -8.74 -2.70
N ILE A 96 -8.89 -7.59 -2.11
CA ILE A 96 -7.83 -6.62 -1.80
C ILE A 96 -6.85 -7.21 -0.78
N SER A 97 -7.36 -7.87 0.25
CA SER A 97 -6.53 -8.52 1.25
C SER A 97 -5.63 -9.57 0.64
N SER A 98 -6.18 -10.42 -0.21
CA SER A 98 -5.42 -11.47 -0.89
C SER A 98 -4.34 -10.88 -1.78
N ALA A 99 -4.67 -9.82 -2.53
CA ALA A 99 -3.71 -9.17 -3.42
C ALA A 99 -2.56 -8.55 -2.63
N LEU A 100 -2.86 -7.81 -1.57
CA LEU A 100 -1.83 -7.16 -0.78
C LEU A 100 -0.97 -8.17 -0.02
N SER A 101 -1.60 -9.22 0.52
CA SER A 101 -0.88 -10.31 1.17
C SER A 101 0.11 -10.97 0.20
N TYR A 102 -0.34 -11.24 -1.03
CA TYR A 102 0.52 -11.82 -2.05
C TYR A 102 1.73 -10.92 -2.33
N LEU A 103 1.50 -9.62 -2.50
CA LEU A 103 2.58 -8.68 -2.80
C LEU A 103 3.59 -8.58 -1.65
N LEU A 104 3.10 -8.51 -0.42
CA LEU A 104 3.98 -8.42 0.74
C LEU A 104 4.80 -9.70 0.95
N ARG A 105 4.20 -10.85 0.69
CA ARG A 105 4.92 -12.12 0.77
C ARG A 105 5.96 -12.26 -0.32
N LYS A 106 5.61 -11.86 -1.53
CA LYS A 106 6.55 -11.91 -2.65
C LYS A 106 7.72 -10.96 -2.44
N ALA A 107 7.49 -9.85 -1.76
CA ALA A 107 8.54 -8.91 -1.40
C ALA A 107 9.42 -9.40 -0.24
N GLY A 108 9.04 -10.49 0.42
CA GLY A 108 9.76 -10.98 1.58
C GLY A 108 9.48 -10.22 2.87
N LEU A 109 8.41 -9.43 2.90
CA LEU A 109 8.07 -8.56 4.03
C LEU A 109 7.01 -9.17 4.94
N LEU A 110 6.34 -10.22 4.51
CA LEU A 110 5.30 -10.91 5.27
C LEU A 110 5.50 -12.41 5.11
N ASN A 111 5.44 -13.12 6.21
CA ASN A 111 5.54 -14.59 6.18
C ASN A 111 4.20 -15.25 5.95
#